data_2a56e456e86daef271f133528789fa72
#
_entry.id   2a56e456e86daef271f133528789fa72
#
_cell.length_a   1.000
_cell.length_b   1.000
_cell.length_c   1.000
_cell.angle_alpha   90.00
_cell.angle_beta   90.00
_cell.angle_gamma   90.00
#
_symmetry.space_group_name_H-M   'P 1'
#
loop_
_entity.id
_entity.type
_entity.pdbx_description
1 polymer ?
#
loop_
_entity_poly.entity_id
_entity_poly.type
_entity_poly.pdbx_seq_one_letter_code
_entity_poly.pdbx_strand_id
1 'polypeptide(L)' 'MNIPDITLIITNWNGRELLRECLPSILKSVAYDKKRSYEIMVVDDCSSDDSLEILAREFPTVRAEKTPVNY' A
#
# COMPACT_ATOMS: atom_id res chain seq x y z
N MET A 1 -14.39 -3.35 16.92
CA MET A 1 -13.72 -2.78 15.73
C MET A 1 -12.34 -2.26 16.13
N ASN A 2 -11.33 -2.69 15.42
CA ASN A 2 -9.97 -2.24 15.73
C ASN A 2 -9.59 -1.10 14.80
N ILE A 3 -9.28 0.04 15.42
CA ILE A 3 -8.77 1.20 14.69
C ILE A 3 -7.25 1.14 14.78
N PRO A 4 -6.53 1.17 13.67
CA PRO A 4 -5.07 1.14 13.72
C PRO A 4 -4.51 2.39 14.42
N ASP A 5 -3.40 2.20 15.11
CA ASP A 5 -2.73 3.32 15.74
C ASP A 5 -2.11 4.27 14.72
N ILE A 6 -1.61 3.69 13.62
CA ILE A 6 -0.92 4.43 12.57
C ILE A 6 -1.39 3.93 11.22
N THR A 7 -1.71 4.87 10.33
CA THR A 7 -1.98 4.57 8.93
C THR A 7 -0.87 5.15 8.08
N LEU A 8 -0.19 4.30 7.33
CA LEU A 8 0.84 4.73 6.38
C LEU A 8 0.19 4.82 5.01
N ILE A 9 0.27 5.98 4.41
CA ILE A 9 -0.33 6.23 3.10
C ILE A 9 0.79 6.39 2.07
N ILE A 10 0.72 5.59 1.02
CA ILE A 10 1.69 5.61 -0.07
C ILE A 10 0.95 6.00 -1.33
N THR A 11 1.40 7.03 -2.00
CA THR A 11 0.82 7.41 -3.28
C THR A 11 1.54 6.66 -4.39
N ASN A 12 0.80 6.23 -5.41
CA ASN A 12 1.34 5.48 -6.53
C ASN A 12 0.78 5.96 -7.85
N TRP A 13 1.67 6.13 -8.81
CA TRP A 13 1.30 6.36 -10.21
C TRP A 13 2.28 5.61 -11.09
N ASN A 14 1.81 4.54 -11.75
CA ASN A 14 2.63 3.70 -12.61
C ASN A 14 3.93 3.22 -11.95
N GLY A 15 3.87 2.94 -10.66
CA GLY A 15 5.04 2.58 -9.86
C GLY A 15 5.11 1.13 -9.43
N ARG A 16 4.62 0.19 -10.25
CA ARG A 16 4.57 -1.22 -9.86
C ARG A 16 5.93 -1.78 -9.41
N GLU A 17 7.00 -1.38 -10.08
CA GLU A 17 8.34 -1.87 -9.70
C GLU A 17 8.77 -1.30 -8.36
N LEU A 18 8.46 -0.02 -8.12
CA LEU A 18 8.76 0.62 -6.84
C LEU A 18 7.95 -0.01 -5.72
N LEU A 19 6.69 -0.35 -5.98
CA LEU A 19 5.85 -1.02 -4.98
C LEU A 19 6.45 -2.37 -4.62
N ARG A 20 6.90 -3.14 -5.60
CA ARG A 20 7.53 -4.44 -5.36
C ARG A 20 8.82 -4.33 -4.56
N GLU A 21 9.57 -3.25 -4.75
CA GLU A 21 10.79 -3.02 -3.99
C GLU A 21 10.52 -2.53 -2.58
N CYS A 22 9.58 -1.58 -2.44
CA CYS A 22 9.37 -0.87 -1.18
C CYS A 22 8.46 -1.59 -0.21
N LEU A 23 7.37 -2.19 -0.69
CA LEU A 23 6.37 -2.78 0.20
C LEU A 23 6.91 -3.90 1.09
N PRO A 24 7.73 -4.84 0.60
CA PRO A 24 8.26 -5.87 1.50
C PRO A 24 9.03 -5.30 2.67
N SER A 25 9.82 -4.25 2.46
CA SER A 25 10.58 -3.60 3.53
C SER A 25 9.66 -2.89 4.52
N ILE A 26 8.63 -2.22 4.02
CA ILE A 26 7.67 -1.53 4.86
C ILE A 26 6.89 -2.53 5.71
N LEU A 27 6.42 -3.61 5.11
CA LEU A 27 5.67 -4.65 5.81
C LEU A 27 6.53 -5.29 6.89
N LYS A 28 7.80 -5.53 6.60
CA LYS A 28 8.73 -6.09 7.58
C LYS A 28 8.94 -5.13 8.74
N SER A 29 9.06 -3.84 8.45
CA SER A 29 9.26 -2.82 9.49
C SER A 29 8.07 -2.71 10.42
N VAL A 30 6.84 -2.70 9.87
CA VAL A 30 5.64 -2.62 10.72
C VAL A 30 5.43 -3.90 11.52
N ALA A 31 5.79 -5.05 10.97
CA ALA A 31 5.69 -6.31 11.68
C ALA A 31 6.67 -6.39 12.85
N TYR A 32 7.77 -5.66 12.78
CA TYR A 32 8.77 -5.61 13.85
C TYR A 32 8.24 -4.87 15.08
N ASP A 33 7.39 -3.87 14.89
CA ASP A 33 6.82 -3.11 16.00
C ASP A 33 5.61 -3.84 16.56
N LYS A 34 5.79 -4.48 17.71
CA LYS A 34 4.73 -5.24 18.39
C LYS A 34 3.85 -4.37 19.28
N LYS A 35 4.17 -3.10 19.45
CA LYS A 35 3.47 -2.22 20.37
C LYS A 35 2.32 -1.46 19.73
N ARG A 36 2.39 -1.25 18.43
CA ARG A 36 1.40 -0.46 17.69
C ARG A 36 0.80 -1.28 16.57
N SER A 37 -0.43 -0.94 16.24
CA SER A 37 -1.07 -1.52 15.06
C SER A 37 -0.97 -0.56 13.89
N TYR A 38 -0.79 -1.11 12.70
CA TYR A 38 -0.57 -0.34 11.48
C TYR A 38 -1.56 -0.74 10.40
N GLU A 39 -2.00 0.23 9.64
CA GLU A 39 -2.67 0.02 8.36
C GLU A 39 -1.78 0.61 7.28
N ILE A 40 -1.57 -0.13 6.19
CA ILE A 40 -0.85 0.37 5.04
C ILE A 40 -1.84 0.52 3.90
N MET A 41 -1.93 1.72 3.36
CA MET A 41 -2.84 2.04 2.27
C MET A 41 -2.06 2.63 1.11
N VAL A 42 -2.28 2.10 -0.08
CA VAL A 42 -1.75 2.67 -1.32
C VAL A 42 -2.88 3.41 -2.01
N VAL A 43 -2.68 4.69 -2.27
CA VAL A 43 -3.63 5.49 -3.06
C VAL A 43 -3.09 5.56 -4.48
N ASP A 44 -3.78 4.88 -5.39
CA ASP A 44 -3.38 4.81 -6.78
C ASP A 44 -3.98 5.97 -7.57
N ASP A 45 -3.12 6.80 -8.16
CA ASP A 45 -3.54 7.97 -8.90
C ASP A 45 -3.75 7.63 -10.38
N CYS A 46 -4.75 6.80 -10.63
CA CYS A 46 -5.18 6.40 -11.97
C CYS A 46 -4.05 5.83 -12.83
N SER A 47 -3.34 4.82 -12.28
CA SER A 47 -2.25 4.16 -13.00
C SER A 47 -2.75 3.45 -14.25
N SER A 48 -1.95 3.47 -15.28
CA SER A 48 -2.22 2.73 -16.51
C SER A 48 -1.49 1.38 -16.54
N ASP A 49 -0.60 1.12 -15.57
CA ASP A 49 0.06 -0.18 -15.45
C ASP A 49 -0.80 -1.13 -14.60
N ASP A 50 -0.26 -2.30 -14.26
CA ASP A 50 -0.97 -3.30 -13.48
C ASP A 50 -0.72 -3.18 -11.97
N SER A 51 -0.40 -1.98 -11.47
CA SER A 51 -0.12 -1.73 -10.06
C SER A 51 -1.21 -2.29 -9.14
N LEU A 52 -2.48 -2.02 -9.44
CA LEU A 52 -3.59 -2.48 -8.60
C LEU A 52 -3.72 -4.00 -8.58
N GLU A 53 -3.49 -4.64 -9.72
CA GLU A 53 -3.52 -6.11 -9.79
C GLU A 53 -2.41 -6.72 -8.94
N ILE A 54 -1.22 -6.12 -9.00
CA ILE A 54 -0.07 -6.56 -8.21
C ILE A 54 -0.36 -6.44 -6.73
N LEU A 55 -0.95 -5.31 -6.31
CA LEU A 55 -1.30 -5.11 -4.91
C LEU A 55 -2.29 -6.17 -4.44
N ALA A 56 -3.32 -6.45 -5.22
CA ALA A 56 -4.32 -7.44 -4.84
C ALA A 56 -3.73 -8.86 -4.77
N ARG A 57 -2.82 -9.19 -5.67
CA ARG A 57 -2.27 -10.53 -5.79
C ARG A 57 -1.10 -10.78 -4.85
N GLU A 58 -0.18 -9.82 -4.75
CA GLU A 58 1.08 -10.01 -4.02
C GLU A 58 1.07 -9.39 -2.61
N PHE A 59 0.23 -8.40 -2.39
CA PHE A 59 0.19 -7.68 -1.11
C PHE A 59 -1.25 -7.55 -0.60
N PRO A 60 -1.93 -8.68 -0.32
CA PRO A 60 -3.35 -8.66 0.01
C PRO A 60 -3.69 -7.97 1.33
N THR A 61 -2.72 -7.79 2.22
CA THR A 61 -2.94 -7.08 3.48
C THR A 61 -2.85 -5.56 3.34
N VAL A 62 -2.38 -5.08 2.20
CA VAL A 62 -2.28 -3.65 1.91
C VAL A 62 -3.60 -3.19 1.31
N ARG A 63 -4.19 -2.14 1.89
CA ARG A 63 -5.41 -1.56 1.35
C ARG A 63 -5.07 -0.72 0.14
N ALA A 64 -5.82 -0.87 -0.94
CA ALA A 64 -5.61 -0.11 -2.17
C ALA A 64 -6.87 0.68 -2.51
N GLU A 65 -6.69 1.96 -2.77
CA GLU A 65 -7.75 2.85 -3.22
C GLU A 65 -7.30 3.51 -4.51
N LYS A 66 -8.24 3.71 -5.43
CA LYS A 66 -7.95 4.32 -6.72
C LYS A 66 -8.66 5.66 -6.82
N THR A 67 -7.94 6.68 -7.27
CA THR A 67 -8.58 7.96 -7.57
C THR A 67 -9.35 7.85 -8.89
N PRO A 68 -10.47 8.60 -9.04
CA PRO A 68 -11.26 8.52 -10.27
C PRO A 68 -10.57 9.13 -11.49
N VAL A 69 -9.68 10.09 -11.26
CA VAL A 69 -8.91 10.73 -12.33
C VAL A 69 -7.49 10.96 -11.85
N ASN A 70 -6.58 11.18 -12.79
CA ASN A 70 -5.19 11.49 -12.45
C ASN A 70 -5.10 12.95 -11.98
N TYR A 71 -4.65 13.16 -10.78
CA TYR A 71 -4.43 14.47 -10.24
C TYR A 71 -2.96 14.85 -10.37
#